data_ee3e47e9f74ce98279ac4aab649d2728
#
_entry.id   ee3e47e9f74ce98279ac4aab649d2728
#
_cell.length_a   1.000
_cell.length_b   1.000
_cell.length_c   1.000
_cell.angle_alpha   90.00
_cell.angle_beta   90.00
_cell.angle_gamma   90.00
#
_symmetry.space_group_name_H-M   'P 1'
#
loop_
_entity.id
_entity.type
_entity.pdbx_description
1 polymer ?
#
loop_
_entity_poly.entity_id
_entity_poly.type
_entity_poly.pdbx_seq_one_letter_code
_entity_poly.pdbx_strand_id
1 'polypeptide(L)'
;MALTLAYVARSEVGLVRKNNQDSAYASPTMLMVADGMGGAAAGDLASAVAINELRQTDADLAGKDMLEVAKGAIARANDHIRDLVSLDPSLDGMGTTVCGLLFDGERLAVANIGDSRAYRLRDGQFERITRDHSWVQTLVDDGRITEAEALVHPHRSLILKVLNGQPTHTPDLEMADVQAGDRYLICSDGLCGMVTDAAIGEVIGGDDPEQVVDDLVKIAYAEGGLDNITIILADVVDDGPAGETMVLGAAAEIDLDVAADDIDDTRQIPTGPRPDPGAREKAELARYQPTTKGRGGAWVKVILGIVLPVLVIGGGLFGWYGYVQTKYYVGANDDLVTVFRGLPDTVLGVRLSTPIEVHNTKVSDLPLFYQDKVRSAIVVPDLQAAATTTEELRVLAQRCIAQREARATATAAPTPSDSASPSPSTSATATGKAGPTPSTSPSPTVSPTPSVTPSADTPQAPEDC
;
A
#
# COMPACT_ATOMS: atom_id res chain seq x y z
N MET A 1 12.84 -23.37 31.05
CA MET A 1 11.64 -22.61 31.38
C MET A 1 10.94 -22.39 30.09
N ALA A 2 9.63 -22.60 30.04
CA ALA A 2 8.87 -22.39 28.77
C ALA A 2 8.58 -20.89 28.66
N LEU A 3 8.83 -20.33 27.48
CA LEU A 3 8.44 -18.96 27.17
C LEU A 3 6.93 -18.89 26.92
N THR A 4 6.30 -17.82 27.34
CA THR A 4 4.88 -17.54 27.09
C THR A 4 4.70 -16.10 26.61
N LEU A 5 3.61 -15.83 25.89
CA LEU A 5 3.23 -14.50 25.45
C LEU A 5 2.15 -13.94 26.39
N ALA A 6 2.47 -12.83 27.06
CA ALA A 6 1.50 -11.99 27.75
C ALA A 6 1.17 -10.81 26.83
N TYR A 7 -0.10 -10.61 26.46
CA TYR A 7 -0.45 -9.60 25.44
C TYR A 7 -1.69 -8.81 25.83
N VAL A 8 -1.74 -7.61 25.24
CA VAL A 8 -2.87 -6.68 25.25
C VAL A 8 -3.19 -6.34 23.79
N ALA A 9 -4.47 -6.30 23.45
CA ALA A 9 -4.91 -5.94 22.12
C ALA A 9 -6.01 -4.88 22.16
N ARG A 10 -5.99 -3.96 21.19
CA ARG A 10 -6.99 -2.90 21.02
C ARG A 10 -7.28 -2.72 19.55
N SER A 11 -8.56 -2.50 19.22
CA SER A 11 -9.00 -2.16 17.86
C SER A 11 -10.03 -1.05 17.95
N GLU A 12 -9.74 0.10 17.33
CA GLU A 12 -10.52 1.33 17.40
C GLU A 12 -10.94 1.77 16.00
N VAL A 13 -12.15 2.33 15.88
CA VAL A 13 -12.68 2.82 14.59
C VAL A 13 -11.90 4.04 14.06
N GLY A 14 -11.21 4.77 14.96
CA GLY A 14 -10.63 6.06 14.63
C GLY A 14 -11.64 7.21 14.71
N LEU A 15 -11.21 8.41 14.28
CA LEU A 15 -12.04 9.62 14.39
C LEU A 15 -12.82 9.96 13.10
N VAL A 16 -12.44 9.36 11.96
CA VAL A 16 -12.96 9.71 10.64
C VAL A 16 -13.76 8.57 10.01
N ARG A 17 -13.38 7.34 10.22
CA ARG A 17 -14.05 6.15 9.67
C ARG A 17 -15.41 5.95 10.36
N LYS A 18 -16.34 5.28 9.68
CA LYS A 18 -17.68 4.99 10.20
C LYS A 18 -17.81 3.59 10.78
N ASN A 19 -17.01 2.66 10.28
CA ASN A 19 -16.93 1.26 10.68
C ASN A 19 -15.46 0.87 10.84
N ASN A 20 -15.26 -0.24 11.54
CA ASN A 20 -13.95 -0.84 11.68
C ASN A 20 -13.77 -1.89 10.58
N GLN A 21 -12.80 -1.70 9.70
CA GLN A 21 -12.42 -2.65 8.66
C GLN A 21 -11.18 -3.46 9.04
N ASP A 22 -10.53 -3.11 10.16
CA ASP A 22 -9.48 -3.93 10.73
C ASP A 22 -10.05 -5.14 11.44
N SER A 23 -9.26 -6.19 11.50
CA SER A 23 -9.50 -7.39 12.31
C SER A 23 -8.21 -7.80 13.01
N ALA A 24 -8.35 -8.38 14.20
CA ALA A 24 -7.21 -8.95 14.91
C ALA A 24 -7.55 -10.25 15.60
N TYR A 25 -6.53 -11.07 15.80
CA TYR A 25 -6.57 -12.29 16.58
C TYR A 25 -5.35 -12.35 17.48
N ALA A 26 -5.56 -12.63 18.75
CA ALA A 26 -4.49 -12.84 19.71
C ALA A 26 -4.75 -14.12 20.52
N SER A 27 -3.77 -14.99 20.57
CA SER A 27 -3.74 -16.21 21.37
C SER A 27 -2.32 -16.44 21.92
N PRO A 28 -2.14 -17.42 22.81
CA PRO A 28 -0.80 -17.74 23.34
C PRO A 28 0.24 -18.12 22.27
N THR A 29 -0.21 -18.51 21.09
CA THR A 29 0.63 -19.04 20.00
C THR A 29 0.54 -18.25 18.71
N MET A 30 -0.41 -17.28 18.62
CA MET A 30 -0.62 -16.53 17.38
C MET A 30 -1.11 -15.12 17.66
N LEU A 31 -0.45 -14.12 17.07
CA LEU A 31 -0.84 -12.70 17.13
C LEU A 31 -0.94 -12.17 15.71
N MET A 32 -2.13 -11.77 15.27
CA MET A 32 -2.39 -11.37 13.89
C MET A 32 -3.21 -10.08 13.81
N VAL A 33 -2.83 -9.20 12.90
CA VAL A 33 -3.59 -8.00 12.48
C VAL A 33 -3.83 -8.09 10.99
N ALA A 34 -5.02 -7.75 10.57
CA ALA A 34 -5.45 -7.66 9.18
C ALA A 34 -6.17 -6.33 8.97
N ASP A 35 -5.64 -5.48 8.11
CA ASP A 35 -6.21 -4.19 7.73
C ASP A 35 -7.00 -4.37 6.44
N GLY A 36 -8.30 -4.16 6.53
CA GLY A 36 -9.23 -4.38 5.45
C GLY A 36 -9.38 -3.16 4.55
N MET A 37 -9.23 -3.35 3.25
CA MET A 37 -9.38 -2.31 2.24
C MET A 37 -10.43 -2.67 1.21
N GLY A 38 -11.07 -1.66 0.64
CA GLY A 38 -12.09 -1.81 -0.40
C GLY A 38 -13.21 -0.80 -0.21
N GLY A 39 -14.06 -0.61 -1.24
CA GLY A 39 -15.21 0.31 -1.14
C GLY A 39 -16.19 -0.07 -0.03
N ALA A 40 -17.21 0.73 0.17
CA ALA A 40 -18.11 0.95 1.32
C ALA A 40 -18.54 -0.22 2.23
N ALA A 41 -18.21 -1.49 1.98
CA ALA A 41 -18.61 -2.63 2.82
C ALA A 41 -17.81 -3.91 2.58
N ALA A 42 -16.61 -3.85 2.01
CA ALA A 42 -15.93 -5.08 1.63
C ALA A 42 -14.58 -5.29 2.34
N GLY A 43 -14.00 -4.24 2.92
CA GLY A 43 -12.74 -4.35 3.66
C GLY A 43 -12.91 -5.11 4.98
N ASP A 44 -13.99 -4.85 5.71
CA ASP A 44 -14.38 -5.57 6.93
C ASP A 44 -14.56 -7.07 6.69
N LEU A 45 -15.21 -7.44 5.59
CA LEU A 45 -15.36 -8.84 5.20
C LEU A 45 -14.00 -9.47 4.86
N ALA A 46 -13.15 -8.77 4.10
CA ALA A 46 -11.85 -9.30 3.70
C ALA A 46 -10.94 -9.57 4.90
N SER A 47 -10.84 -8.61 5.84
CA SER A 47 -10.03 -8.79 7.05
C SER A 47 -10.60 -9.86 7.99
N ALA A 48 -11.94 -9.94 8.12
CA ALA A 48 -12.60 -10.98 8.91
C ALA A 48 -12.36 -12.39 8.34
N VAL A 49 -12.42 -12.55 7.01
CA VAL A 49 -12.11 -13.82 6.33
C VAL A 49 -10.65 -14.20 6.60
N ALA A 50 -9.71 -13.27 6.45
CA ALA A 50 -8.30 -13.54 6.68
C ALA A 50 -8.04 -14.00 8.13
N ILE A 51 -8.55 -13.28 9.11
CA ILE A 51 -8.41 -13.65 10.53
C ILE A 51 -9.09 -14.98 10.83
N ASN A 52 -10.25 -15.26 10.25
CA ASN A 52 -10.97 -16.51 10.49
C ASN A 52 -10.20 -17.73 9.94
N GLU A 53 -9.59 -17.62 8.75
CA GLU A 53 -8.77 -18.68 8.18
C GLU A 53 -7.46 -18.90 8.97
N LEU A 54 -6.84 -17.83 9.45
CA LEU A 54 -5.62 -17.90 10.24
C LEU A 54 -5.86 -18.54 11.61
N ARG A 55 -6.89 -18.12 12.36
CA ARG A 55 -7.19 -18.66 13.69
C ARG A 55 -7.50 -20.15 13.71
N GLN A 56 -8.05 -20.71 12.61
CA GLN A 56 -8.29 -22.15 12.49
C GLN A 56 -7.01 -22.98 12.50
N THR A 57 -5.86 -22.37 12.20
CA THR A 57 -4.57 -23.04 12.19
C THR A 57 -3.82 -22.98 13.52
N ASP A 58 -4.32 -22.22 14.48
CA ASP A 58 -3.66 -21.98 15.77
C ASP A 58 -3.43 -23.28 16.57
N ALA A 59 -4.42 -24.17 16.55
CA ALA A 59 -4.30 -25.49 17.19
C ALA A 59 -3.26 -26.43 16.54
N ASP A 60 -2.80 -26.08 15.36
CA ASP A 60 -1.94 -26.94 14.52
C ASP A 60 -0.45 -26.56 14.56
N LEU A 61 -0.03 -25.59 15.39
CA LEU A 61 1.35 -25.10 15.43
C LEU A 61 2.34 -26.05 16.07
N ALA A 62 1.91 -26.84 17.05
CA ALA A 62 2.80 -27.73 17.82
C ALA A 62 3.51 -28.76 16.94
N GLY A 63 4.86 -28.65 16.86
CA GLY A 63 5.71 -29.58 16.14
C GLY A 63 5.65 -29.49 14.62
N LYS A 64 5.00 -28.45 14.06
CA LYS A 64 4.93 -28.17 12.62
C LYS A 64 5.92 -27.09 12.20
N ASP A 65 6.15 -27.00 10.90
CA ASP A 65 6.85 -25.88 10.31
C ASP A 65 5.91 -24.65 10.27
N MET A 66 6.17 -23.69 11.18
CA MET A 66 5.34 -22.49 11.32
C MET A 66 5.28 -21.65 10.03
N LEU A 67 6.35 -21.61 9.23
CA LEU A 67 6.36 -20.89 7.95
C LEU A 67 5.41 -21.53 6.94
N GLU A 68 5.43 -22.86 6.83
CA GLU A 68 4.51 -23.56 5.93
C GLU A 68 3.06 -23.51 6.43
N VAL A 69 2.83 -23.53 7.75
CA VAL A 69 1.48 -23.34 8.33
C VAL A 69 0.96 -21.94 8.00
N ALA A 70 1.75 -20.89 8.25
CA ALA A 70 1.38 -19.49 7.95
C ALA A 70 1.12 -19.31 6.45
N LYS A 71 2.02 -19.79 5.61
CA LYS A 71 1.88 -19.70 4.14
C LYS A 71 0.60 -20.38 3.65
N GLY A 72 0.32 -21.58 4.15
CA GLY A 72 -0.88 -22.32 3.79
C GLY A 72 -2.16 -21.62 4.24
N ALA A 73 -2.18 -21.05 5.45
CA ALA A 73 -3.34 -20.32 5.97
C ALA A 73 -3.59 -19.01 5.19
N ILE A 74 -2.54 -18.25 4.90
CA ILE A 74 -2.63 -17.03 4.11
C ILE A 74 -3.09 -17.34 2.68
N ALA A 75 -2.62 -18.44 2.09
CA ALA A 75 -3.08 -18.86 0.77
C ALA A 75 -4.58 -19.22 0.77
N ARG A 76 -5.06 -19.97 1.78
CA ARG A 76 -6.50 -20.28 1.92
C ARG A 76 -7.34 -19.01 2.10
N ALA A 77 -6.88 -18.08 2.93
CA ALA A 77 -7.56 -16.78 3.09
C ALA A 77 -7.69 -16.04 1.74
N ASN A 78 -6.61 -15.99 0.97
CA ASN A 78 -6.63 -15.37 -0.36
C ASN A 78 -7.55 -16.11 -1.34
N ASP A 79 -7.58 -17.43 -1.30
CA ASP A 79 -8.48 -18.26 -2.11
C ASP A 79 -9.95 -18.02 -1.71
N HIS A 80 -10.26 -17.93 -0.41
CA HIS A 80 -11.60 -17.64 0.08
C HIS A 80 -12.08 -16.23 -0.35
N ILE A 81 -11.21 -15.20 -0.28
CA ILE A 81 -11.50 -13.87 -0.82
C ILE A 81 -11.83 -13.95 -2.32
N ARG A 82 -11.06 -14.70 -3.11
CA ARG A 82 -11.32 -14.90 -4.54
C ARG A 82 -12.68 -15.55 -4.78
N ASP A 83 -13.02 -16.56 -4.00
CA ASP A 83 -14.27 -17.29 -4.15
C ASP A 83 -15.47 -16.39 -3.82
N LEU A 84 -15.38 -15.57 -2.77
CA LEU A 84 -16.41 -14.56 -2.44
C LEU A 84 -16.59 -13.54 -3.57
N VAL A 85 -15.52 -12.97 -4.13
CA VAL A 85 -15.61 -12.05 -5.28
C VAL A 85 -16.21 -12.73 -6.50
N SER A 86 -15.92 -14.03 -6.70
CA SER A 86 -16.48 -14.80 -7.81
C SER A 86 -17.99 -15.04 -7.65
N LEU A 87 -18.47 -15.19 -6.42
CA LEU A 87 -19.89 -15.35 -6.09
C LEU A 87 -20.65 -14.03 -6.12
N ASP A 88 -20.05 -12.97 -5.62
CA ASP A 88 -20.62 -11.62 -5.64
C ASP A 88 -19.62 -10.61 -6.23
N PRO A 89 -19.73 -10.29 -7.53
CA PRO A 89 -18.87 -9.30 -8.18
C PRO A 89 -18.95 -7.87 -7.60
N SER A 90 -19.93 -7.57 -6.73
CA SER A 90 -19.97 -6.27 -6.06
C SER A 90 -18.87 -6.12 -5.00
N LEU A 91 -18.23 -7.22 -4.61
CA LEU A 91 -17.06 -7.29 -3.71
C LEU A 91 -15.74 -7.08 -4.44
N ASP A 92 -15.75 -6.88 -5.76
CA ASP A 92 -14.52 -6.65 -6.53
C ASP A 92 -13.76 -5.43 -6.00
N GLY A 93 -12.46 -5.60 -5.84
CA GLY A 93 -11.59 -4.60 -5.20
C GLY A 93 -11.51 -4.70 -3.68
N MET A 94 -12.19 -5.66 -3.03
CA MET A 94 -11.92 -5.95 -1.63
C MET A 94 -10.56 -6.60 -1.45
N GLY A 95 -9.93 -6.36 -0.32
CA GLY A 95 -8.67 -6.99 0.05
C GLY A 95 -8.31 -6.70 1.49
N THR A 96 -7.24 -7.30 1.95
CA THR A 96 -6.72 -7.08 3.29
C THR A 96 -5.22 -7.32 3.36
N THR A 97 -4.55 -6.64 4.30
CA THR A 97 -3.21 -6.99 4.75
C THR A 97 -3.26 -8.19 5.69
N VAL A 98 -2.13 -8.79 5.99
CA VAL A 98 -1.92 -9.68 7.13
C VAL A 98 -0.52 -9.42 7.67
N CYS A 99 -0.43 -9.07 8.93
CA CYS A 99 0.83 -8.96 9.66
C CYS A 99 0.71 -9.70 10.99
N GLY A 100 1.69 -10.54 11.32
CA GLY A 100 1.60 -11.24 12.57
C GLY A 100 2.76 -12.16 12.93
N LEU A 101 2.62 -12.76 14.08
CA LEU A 101 3.60 -13.62 14.73
C LEU A 101 2.97 -14.96 15.09
N LEU A 102 3.69 -16.04 14.80
CA LEU A 102 3.38 -17.39 15.28
C LEU A 102 4.48 -17.81 16.26
N PHE A 103 4.09 -18.43 17.37
CA PHE A 103 4.99 -18.78 18.45
C PHE A 103 4.77 -20.23 18.92
N ASP A 104 5.83 -21.02 19.00
CA ASP A 104 5.77 -22.43 19.41
C ASP A 104 6.31 -22.69 20.84
N GLY A 105 6.62 -21.64 21.61
CA GLY A 105 7.21 -21.72 22.93
C GLY A 105 8.74 -21.61 22.96
N GLU A 106 9.39 -21.70 21.80
CA GLU A 106 10.85 -21.62 21.67
C GLU A 106 11.28 -20.71 20.51
N ARG A 107 10.47 -20.63 19.44
CA ARG A 107 10.78 -19.89 18.21
C ARG A 107 9.60 -19.05 17.81
N LEU A 108 9.89 -18.01 17.06
CA LEU A 108 8.90 -17.08 16.51
C LEU A 108 8.99 -17.07 14.98
N ALA A 109 7.84 -17.13 14.30
CA ALA A 109 7.74 -16.88 12.87
C ALA A 109 7.03 -15.55 12.67
N VAL A 110 7.58 -14.71 11.77
CA VAL A 110 7.00 -13.44 11.34
C VAL A 110 6.36 -13.66 9.98
N ALA A 111 5.11 -13.22 9.81
CA ALA A 111 4.41 -13.25 8.54
C ALA A 111 3.94 -11.84 8.19
N ASN A 112 4.20 -11.38 6.97
CA ASN A 112 3.75 -10.07 6.50
C ASN A 112 3.32 -10.08 5.03
N ILE A 113 2.17 -9.49 4.77
CA ILE A 113 1.70 -9.09 3.44
C ILE A 113 0.87 -7.80 3.58
N GLY A 114 1.36 -6.71 3.02
CA GLY A 114 0.76 -5.38 3.15
C GLY A 114 1.73 -4.38 3.79
N ASP A 115 1.19 -3.35 4.41
CA ASP A 115 1.87 -2.24 5.06
C ASP A 115 1.53 -2.10 6.56
N SER A 116 0.79 -3.06 7.11
CA SER A 116 0.76 -3.30 8.56
C SER A 116 2.14 -3.74 9.03
N ARG A 117 2.53 -3.39 10.24
CA ARG A 117 3.90 -3.59 10.71
C ARG A 117 4.00 -4.38 12.00
N ALA A 118 5.12 -5.10 12.13
CA ALA A 118 5.57 -5.67 13.39
C ALA A 118 6.94 -5.09 13.79
N TYR A 119 7.08 -4.85 15.10
CA TYR A 119 8.27 -4.30 15.73
C TYR A 119 8.69 -5.17 16.89
N ARG A 120 9.98 -5.07 17.24
CA ARG A 120 10.56 -5.69 18.43
C ARG A 120 11.30 -4.65 19.27
N LEU A 121 11.09 -4.70 20.56
CA LEU A 121 11.93 -4.03 21.55
C LEU A 121 12.68 -5.11 22.34
N ARG A 122 14.02 -5.10 22.26
CA ARG A 122 14.93 -6.03 22.95
C ARG A 122 16.08 -5.23 23.51
N ASP A 123 16.37 -5.38 24.81
CA ASP A 123 17.49 -4.69 25.49
C ASP A 123 17.54 -3.18 25.22
N GLY A 124 16.38 -2.54 25.13
CA GLY A 124 16.24 -1.11 24.82
C GLY A 124 16.47 -0.75 23.33
N GLN A 125 16.67 -1.73 22.47
CA GLN A 125 16.76 -1.53 21.01
C GLN A 125 15.38 -1.77 20.38
N PHE A 126 14.81 -0.72 19.81
CA PHE A 126 13.54 -0.77 19.07
C PHE A 126 13.82 -0.88 17.59
N GLU A 127 13.24 -1.88 16.94
CA GLU A 127 13.42 -2.12 15.51
C GLU A 127 12.13 -2.61 14.85
N ARG A 128 11.91 -2.24 13.61
CA ARG A 128 10.87 -2.79 12.75
C ARG A 128 11.37 -4.12 12.17
N ILE A 129 10.61 -5.19 12.36
CA ILE A 129 10.96 -6.55 11.91
C ILE A 129 10.20 -6.96 10.64
N THR A 130 9.32 -6.13 10.12
CA THR A 130 8.64 -6.32 8.82
C THR A 130 9.03 -5.24 7.84
N ARG A 131 8.86 -5.53 6.54
CA ARG A 131 9.05 -4.57 5.47
C ARG A 131 7.72 -4.35 4.76
N ASP A 132 7.32 -3.08 4.59
CA ASP A 132 6.05 -2.74 3.94
C ASP A 132 6.04 -3.14 2.47
N HIS A 133 4.94 -3.68 2.02
CA HIS A 133 4.67 -3.90 0.59
C HIS A 133 3.99 -2.68 -0.03
N SER A 134 4.52 -1.49 0.22
CA SER A 134 4.03 -0.23 -0.32
C SER A 134 4.96 0.33 -1.40
N TRP A 135 4.40 1.16 -2.29
CA TRP A 135 5.21 1.83 -3.30
C TRP A 135 6.22 2.80 -2.68
N VAL A 136 5.82 3.51 -1.61
CA VAL A 136 6.72 4.44 -0.93
C VAL A 136 7.89 3.71 -0.26
N GLN A 137 7.69 2.50 0.25
CA GLN A 137 8.79 1.68 0.78
C GLN A 137 9.81 1.36 -0.30
N THR A 138 9.40 1.10 -1.54
CA THR A 138 10.36 0.88 -2.63
C THR A 138 11.21 2.12 -2.91
N LEU A 139 10.67 3.33 -2.73
CA LEU A 139 11.42 4.57 -2.87
C LEU A 139 12.39 4.81 -1.71
N VAL A 140 12.02 4.41 -0.49
CA VAL A 140 12.92 4.45 0.69
C VAL A 140 14.08 3.49 0.49
N ASP A 141 13.82 2.26 0.06
CA ASP A 141 14.84 1.23 -0.18
C ASP A 141 15.82 1.62 -1.29
N ASP A 142 15.31 2.31 -2.33
CA ASP A 142 16.13 2.89 -3.41
C ASP A 142 16.92 4.14 -2.96
N GLY A 143 16.73 4.61 -1.71
CA GLY A 143 17.33 5.84 -1.19
C GLY A 143 16.85 7.12 -1.87
N ARG A 144 15.67 7.08 -2.51
CA ARG A 144 15.06 8.21 -3.24
C ARG A 144 14.30 9.15 -2.34
N ILE A 145 13.74 8.64 -1.25
CA ILE A 145 13.08 9.40 -0.19
C ILE A 145 13.48 8.81 1.16
N THR A 146 13.34 9.61 2.20
CA THR A 146 13.48 9.19 3.60
C THR A 146 12.18 8.59 4.11
N GLU A 147 12.21 7.84 5.23
CA GLU A 147 11.00 7.35 5.90
C GLU A 147 10.06 8.49 6.33
N ALA A 148 10.60 9.62 6.79
CA ALA A 148 9.81 10.79 7.14
C ALA A 148 9.08 11.40 5.92
N GLU A 149 9.72 11.39 4.74
CA GLU A 149 9.07 11.84 3.50
C GLU A 149 8.03 10.83 3.01
N ALA A 150 8.22 9.53 3.28
CA ALA A 150 7.26 8.50 2.93
C ALA A 150 5.91 8.68 3.66
N LEU A 151 5.91 9.06 4.94
CA LEU A 151 4.69 9.30 5.74
C LEU A 151 3.79 10.41 5.18
N VAL A 152 4.38 11.43 4.56
CA VAL A 152 3.63 12.56 3.97
C VAL A 152 3.50 12.47 2.45
N HIS A 153 3.96 11.39 1.85
CA HIS A 153 3.97 11.22 0.41
C HIS A 153 2.54 11.09 -0.16
N PRO A 154 2.19 11.74 -1.31
CA PRO A 154 0.85 11.65 -1.90
C PRO A 154 0.38 10.23 -2.22
N HIS A 155 1.30 9.31 -2.46
CA HIS A 155 1.03 7.90 -2.77
C HIS A 155 1.40 6.95 -1.63
N ARG A 156 1.39 7.41 -0.35
CA ARG A 156 1.72 6.57 0.79
C ARG A 156 0.80 5.36 0.95
N SER A 157 -0.47 5.49 0.58
CA SER A 157 -1.47 4.41 0.66
C SER A 157 -1.48 3.49 -0.57
N LEU A 158 -0.47 3.55 -1.45
CA LEU A 158 -0.39 2.65 -2.60
C LEU A 158 0.31 1.36 -2.18
N ILE A 159 -0.48 0.34 -1.87
CA ILE A 159 0.01 -0.98 -1.48
C ILE A 159 0.21 -1.84 -2.73
N LEU A 160 1.32 -2.57 -2.77
CA LEU A 160 1.74 -3.38 -3.93
C LEU A 160 1.37 -4.86 -3.80
N LYS A 161 1.23 -5.37 -2.55
CA LYS A 161 0.85 -6.75 -2.28
C LYS A 161 -0.17 -6.78 -1.14
N VAL A 162 -1.32 -7.39 -1.38
CA VAL A 162 -2.40 -7.62 -0.42
C VAL A 162 -3.09 -8.94 -0.75
N LEU A 163 -3.90 -9.45 0.16
CA LEU A 163 -4.82 -10.55 -0.13
C LEU A 163 -6.07 -9.97 -0.80
N ASN A 164 -6.24 -10.23 -2.08
CA ASN A 164 -7.36 -9.74 -2.90
C ASN A 164 -7.86 -10.80 -3.90
N GLY A 165 -7.57 -12.06 -3.61
CA GLY A 165 -7.89 -13.19 -4.48
C GLY A 165 -6.90 -13.43 -5.63
N GLN A 166 -5.90 -12.56 -5.83
CA GLN A 166 -4.89 -12.76 -6.86
C GLN A 166 -3.80 -13.74 -6.40
N PRO A 167 -3.47 -14.77 -7.19
CA PRO A 167 -2.51 -15.82 -6.78
C PRO A 167 -1.05 -15.35 -6.81
N THR A 168 -0.76 -14.17 -7.33
CA THR A 168 0.61 -13.65 -7.49
C THR A 168 1.18 -13.03 -6.22
N HIS A 169 0.34 -12.71 -5.25
CA HIS A 169 0.78 -12.08 -4.02
C HIS A 169 1.17 -13.14 -2.98
N THR A 170 2.43 -13.17 -2.62
CA THR A 170 2.98 -14.07 -1.60
C THR A 170 3.42 -13.28 -0.38
N PRO A 171 3.17 -13.79 0.85
CA PRO A 171 3.66 -13.15 2.07
C PRO A 171 5.18 -13.26 2.17
N ASP A 172 5.78 -12.31 2.87
CA ASP A 172 7.13 -12.44 3.40
C ASP A 172 7.03 -13.25 4.71
N LEU A 173 7.86 -14.26 4.84
CA LEU A 173 7.84 -15.20 5.96
C LEU A 173 9.28 -15.39 6.46
N GLU A 174 9.51 -15.21 7.75
CA GLU A 174 10.83 -15.31 8.36
C GLU A 174 10.77 -15.95 9.75
N MET A 175 11.77 -16.76 10.10
CA MET A 175 11.94 -17.21 11.46
C MET A 175 12.79 -16.22 12.25
N ALA A 176 12.36 -15.87 13.44
CA ALA A 176 13.05 -14.97 14.34
C ALA A 176 13.38 -15.66 15.67
N ASP A 177 14.54 -15.34 16.22
CA ASP A 177 14.89 -15.74 17.60
C ASP A 177 14.06 -14.96 18.60
N VAL A 178 13.63 -15.63 19.66
CA VAL A 178 12.85 -15.07 20.76
C VAL A 178 13.55 -15.32 22.09
N GLN A 179 13.47 -14.36 23.00
CA GLN A 179 13.99 -14.50 24.36
C GLN A 179 13.09 -13.82 25.38
N ALA A 180 13.17 -14.25 26.63
CA ALA A 180 12.46 -13.59 27.71
C ALA A 180 12.85 -12.11 27.81
N GLY A 181 11.88 -11.24 27.99
CA GLY A 181 12.06 -9.78 28.01
C GLY A 181 11.92 -9.10 26.66
N ASP A 182 11.76 -9.85 25.58
CA ASP A 182 11.35 -9.25 24.31
C ASP A 182 9.94 -8.68 24.41
N ARG A 183 9.72 -7.54 23.79
CA ARG A 183 8.38 -6.96 23.58
C ARG A 183 8.13 -6.80 22.10
N TYR A 184 7.00 -7.29 21.64
CA TYR A 184 6.56 -7.20 20.24
C TYR A 184 5.34 -6.29 20.13
N LEU A 185 5.32 -5.47 19.09
CA LEU A 185 4.17 -4.64 18.69
C LEU A 185 3.77 -5.02 17.28
N ILE A 186 2.48 -5.30 17.07
CA ILE A 186 1.90 -5.49 15.74
C ILE A 186 0.79 -4.45 15.59
N CYS A 187 0.76 -3.74 14.47
CA CYS A 187 -0.26 -2.72 14.25
C CYS A 187 -0.65 -2.56 12.79
N SER A 188 -1.87 -2.08 12.56
CA SER A 188 -2.33 -1.59 11.25
C SER A 188 -1.73 -0.22 10.93
N ASP A 189 -1.91 0.24 9.69
CA ASP A 189 -1.41 1.53 9.18
C ASP A 189 -2.04 2.74 9.89
N GLY A 190 -3.19 2.57 10.55
CA GLY A 190 -3.79 3.60 11.39
C GLY A 190 -2.90 4.06 12.56
N LEU A 191 -1.95 3.22 13.00
CA LEU A 191 -0.87 3.65 13.88
C LEU A 191 0.39 3.99 13.06
N CYS A 192 1.01 3.02 12.41
CA CYS A 192 2.34 3.15 11.80
C CYS A 192 2.37 3.98 10.51
N GLY A 193 1.24 4.22 9.88
CA GLY A 193 1.10 5.13 8.73
C GLY A 193 0.88 6.59 9.13
N MET A 194 0.63 6.85 10.43
CA MET A 194 0.37 8.19 10.97
C MET A 194 1.48 8.64 11.92
N VAL A 195 2.06 7.72 12.69
CA VAL A 195 3.06 7.97 13.73
C VAL A 195 4.42 7.45 13.27
N THR A 196 5.47 8.22 13.52
CA THR A 196 6.84 7.80 13.16
C THR A 196 7.31 6.63 14.02
N ASP A 197 8.16 5.74 13.49
CA ASP A 197 8.75 4.64 14.23
C ASP A 197 9.50 5.15 15.48
N ALA A 198 10.13 6.33 15.41
CA ALA A 198 10.79 6.95 16.55
C ALA A 198 9.81 7.30 17.68
N ALA A 199 8.65 7.89 17.35
CA ALA A 199 7.62 8.22 18.35
C ALA A 199 6.96 6.96 18.95
N ILE A 200 6.76 5.91 18.15
CA ILE A 200 6.32 4.60 18.66
C ILE A 200 7.37 4.03 19.65
N GLY A 201 8.65 4.12 19.27
CA GLY A 201 9.78 3.64 20.09
C GLY A 201 9.92 4.35 21.45
N GLU A 202 9.52 5.62 21.54
CA GLU A 202 9.51 6.37 22.79
C GLU A 202 8.44 5.87 23.79
N VAL A 203 7.33 5.34 23.26
CA VAL A 203 6.16 4.92 24.08
C VAL A 203 6.23 3.45 24.43
N ILE A 204 6.70 2.59 23.53
CA ILE A 204 6.61 1.12 23.64
C ILE A 204 7.36 0.57 24.89
N GLY A 205 8.34 1.29 25.41
CA GLY A 205 9.17 0.87 26.57
C GLY A 205 8.50 1.04 27.93
N GLY A 206 7.23 1.49 28.02
CA GLY A 206 6.52 1.67 29.29
C GLY A 206 6.31 0.36 30.05
N ASP A 207 6.24 0.43 31.37
CA ASP A 207 6.14 -0.74 32.27
C ASP A 207 4.74 -1.40 32.20
N ASP A 208 3.68 -0.63 31.99
CA ASP A 208 2.30 -1.13 31.98
C ASP A 208 1.84 -1.30 30.50
N PRO A 209 1.67 -2.54 30.00
CA PRO A 209 1.26 -2.80 28.62
C PRO A 209 -0.09 -2.17 28.23
N GLU A 210 -1.07 -2.13 29.15
CA GLU A 210 -2.37 -1.48 28.88
C GLU A 210 -2.19 0.02 28.67
N GLN A 211 -1.41 0.67 29.54
CA GLN A 211 -1.12 2.10 29.41
C GLN A 211 -0.33 2.40 28.11
N VAL A 212 0.62 1.55 27.75
CA VAL A 212 1.38 1.68 26.49
C VAL A 212 0.44 1.65 25.29
N VAL A 213 -0.48 0.69 25.21
CA VAL A 213 -1.45 0.59 24.12
C VAL A 213 -2.38 1.81 24.09
N ASP A 214 -2.87 2.26 25.25
CA ASP A 214 -3.69 3.47 25.34
C ASP A 214 -2.93 4.72 24.88
N ASP A 215 -1.64 4.84 25.18
CA ASP A 215 -0.83 5.98 24.79
C ASP A 215 -0.49 5.93 23.28
N LEU A 216 -0.28 4.74 22.71
CA LEU A 216 -0.14 4.56 21.26
C LEU A 216 -1.42 4.97 20.51
N VAL A 217 -2.60 4.60 21.00
CA VAL A 217 -3.89 5.05 20.44
C VAL A 217 -4.02 6.57 20.54
N LYS A 218 -3.67 7.16 21.69
CA LYS A 218 -3.74 8.64 21.86
C LYS A 218 -2.84 9.38 20.89
N ILE A 219 -1.60 8.93 20.66
CA ILE A 219 -0.72 9.59 19.70
C ILE A 219 -1.25 9.44 18.27
N ALA A 220 -1.81 8.29 17.87
CA ALA A 220 -2.46 8.13 16.59
C ALA A 220 -3.66 9.07 16.43
N TYR A 221 -4.47 9.27 17.47
CA TYR A 221 -5.56 10.24 17.48
C TYR A 221 -5.05 11.69 17.40
N ALA A 222 -3.92 12.02 18.04
CA ALA A 222 -3.31 13.34 17.96
C ALA A 222 -2.84 13.67 16.55
N GLU A 223 -2.42 12.67 15.77
CA GLU A 223 -2.07 12.79 14.35
C GLU A 223 -3.30 12.76 13.42
N GLY A 224 -4.51 12.74 14.00
CA GLY A 224 -5.78 12.91 13.27
C GLY A 224 -6.73 11.72 13.32
N GLY A 225 -6.27 10.52 13.70
CA GLY A 225 -7.10 9.31 13.77
C GLY A 225 -7.86 9.03 12.48
N LEU A 226 -7.19 9.14 11.33
CA LEU A 226 -7.83 9.16 10.01
C LEU A 226 -8.31 7.78 9.58
N ASP A 227 -7.75 6.72 10.19
CA ASP A 227 -8.07 5.32 9.89
C ASP A 227 -8.44 4.51 11.12
N ASN A 228 -8.83 3.25 10.92
CA ASN A 228 -8.98 2.26 11.96
C ASN A 228 -7.60 2.00 12.60
N ILE A 229 -7.54 1.82 13.91
CA ILE A 229 -6.30 1.66 14.65
C ILE A 229 -6.36 0.33 15.40
N THR A 230 -5.57 -0.63 14.95
CA THR A 230 -5.49 -1.94 15.59
C THR A 230 -4.08 -2.23 16.05
N ILE A 231 -3.94 -2.60 17.32
CA ILE A 231 -2.68 -2.78 18.02
C ILE A 231 -2.73 -4.07 18.82
N ILE A 232 -1.66 -4.88 18.76
CA ILE A 232 -1.37 -5.97 19.67
C ILE A 232 0.02 -5.71 20.22
N LEU A 233 0.14 -5.62 21.56
CA LEU A 233 1.40 -5.52 22.29
C LEU A 233 1.59 -6.80 23.08
N ALA A 234 2.75 -7.46 22.96
CA ALA A 234 3.03 -8.73 23.61
C ALA A 234 4.41 -8.74 24.26
N ASP A 235 4.46 -9.18 25.50
CA ASP A 235 5.70 -9.43 26.24
C ASP A 235 6.01 -10.92 26.26
N VAL A 236 7.26 -11.27 26.02
CA VAL A 236 7.77 -12.63 26.19
C VAL A 236 8.23 -12.81 27.62
N VAL A 237 7.56 -13.67 28.37
CA VAL A 237 7.82 -13.91 29.80
C VAL A 237 8.18 -15.37 30.07
N ASP A 238 9.00 -15.59 31.10
CA ASP A 238 9.30 -16.92 31.62
C ASP A 238 8.16 -17.44 32.49
N ASP A 239 7.61 -18.63 32.18
CA ASP A 239 6.59 -19.33 32.97
C ASP A 239 5.40 -18.44 33.41
N GLY A 240 5.03 -17.44 32.59
CA GLY A 240 3.88 -16.56 32.83
C GLY A 240 2.54 -17.22 32.53
N PRO A 241 1.42 -16.62 32.98
CA PRO A 241 0.10 -17.06 32.55
C PRO A 241 -0.05 -16.81 31.05
N ALA A 242 -0.56 -17.78 30.31
CA ALA A 242 -0.93 -17.59 28.92
C ALA A 242 -2.09 -16.56 28.84
N GLY A 243 -2.02 -15.65 27.86
CA GLY A 243 -3.10 -14.70 27.60
C GLY A 243 -4.40 -15.42 27.16
N GLU A 244 -5.54 -14.78 27.35
CA GLU A 244 -6.82 -15.31 26.87
C GLU A 244 -6.96 -15.05 25.36
N THR A 245 -7.52 -16.02 24.63
CA THR A 245 -7.77 -15.85 23.20
C THR A 245 -8.78 -14.74 22.94
N MET A 246 -8.43 -13.81 22.06
CA MET A 246 -9.25 -12.66 21.69
C MET A 246 -9.40 -12.54 20.18
N VAL A 247 -10.59 -12.12 19.74
CA VAL A 247 -10.90 -11.70 18.38
C VAL A 247 -11.40 -10.27 18.44
N LEU A 248 -10.87 -9.36 17.63
CA LEU A 248 -11.22 -7.94 17.67
C LEU A 248 -11.53 -7.41 16.26
N GLY A 249 -12.16 -6.22 16.22
CA GLY A 249 -12.50 -5.54 14.98
C GLY A 249 -13.60 -6.27 14.20
N ALA A 250 -13.57 -6.17 12.88
CA ALA A 250 -14.59 -6.74 12.01
C ALA A 250 -14.78 -8.25 12.20
N ALA A 251 -13.70 -9.00 12.48
CA ALA A 251 -13.79 -10.44 12.72
C ALA A 251 -14.55 -10.83 14.00
N ALA A 252 -14.75 -9.91 14.94
CA ALA A 252 -15.57 -10.13 16.12
C ALA A 252 -17.06 -9.82 15.87
N GLU A 253 -17.36 -9.05 14.82
CA GLU A 253 -18.71 -8.59 14.49
C GLU A 253 -19.36 -9.42 13.37
N ILE A 254 -18.55 -9.96 12.45
CA ILE A 254 -19.00 -10.71 11.27
C ILE A 254 -18.98 -12.21 11.58
N ASP A 255 -20.17 -12.81 11.59
CA ASP A 255 -20.33 -14.28 11.68
C ASP A 255 -20.29 -14.88 10.26
N LEU A 256 -19.14 -15.46 9.90
CA LEU A 256 -18.93 -16.03 8.57
C LEU A 256 -19.71 -17.34 8.35
N ASP A 257 -20.07 -18.06 9.41
CA ASP A 257 -20.86 -19.29 9.31
C ASP A 257 -22.30 -18.98 8.88
N VAL A 258 -22.86 -17.86 9.36
CA VAL A 258 -24.20 -17.38 8.94
C VAL A 258 -24.17 -16.80 7.53
N ALA A 259 -23.08 -16.13 7.15
CA ALA A 259 -22.93 -15.56 5.80
C ALA A 259 -22.83 -16.64 4.70
N ALA A 260 -22.26 -17.81 5.01
CA ALA A 260 -22.19 -18.94 4.08
C ALA A 260 -23.57 -19.60 3.90
N ASP A 261 -24.36 -19.71 4.94
CA ASP A 261 -25.72 -20.28 4.90
C ASP A 261 -26.70 -19.36 4.16
N ASP A 262 -26.56 -18.02 4.26
CA ASP A 262 -27.39 -17.05 3.52
C ASP A 262 -27.13 -17.09 2.00
N ILE A 263 -25.94 -17.52 1.58
CA ILE A 263 -25.59 -17.67 0.16
C ILE A 263 -26.19 -18.97 -0.43
N ASP A 264 -26.34 -20.03 0.36
CA ASP A 264 -26.91 -21.30 -0.12
C ASP A 264 -28.44 -21.34 -0.05
N ASP A 265 -29.08 -20.49 0.76
CA ASP A 265 -30.57 -20.44 0.93
C ASP A 265 -31.31 -19.62 -0.16
N THR A 266 -30.59 -19.12 -1.20
CA THR A 266 -31.25 -18.51 -2.38
C THR A 266 -32.01 -19.50 -3.25
N ARG A 267 -32.13 -20.79 -2.86
CA ARG A 267 -32.89 -21.81 -3.60
C ARG A 267 -34.36 -21.94 -3.19
N GLN A 268 -34.84 -21.24 -2.17
CA GLN A 268 -36.27 -21.19 -1.84
C GLN A 268 -36.73 -19.77 -1.57
N ILE A 269 -36.97 -19.00 -2.64
CA ILE A 269 -37.74 -17.76 -2.55
C ILE A 269 -39.20 -18.17 -2.34
N PRO A 270 -39.83 -17.89 -1.18
CA PRO A 270 -41.28 -17.99 -1.07
C PRO A 270 -41.85 -16.94 -2.03
N THR A 271 -42.69 -17.38 -2.96
CA THR A 271 -43.50 -16.52 -3.83
C THR A 271 -44.60 -15.83 -3.04
N GLY A 272 -44.24 -15.03 -2.04
CA GLY A 272 -45.11 -14.07 -1.41
C GLY A 272 -45.00 -12.72 -2.12
N PRO A 273 -46.06 -11.88 -2.12
CA PRO A 273 -46.01 -10.60 -2.81
C PRO A 273 -44.88 -9.74 -2.22
N ARG A 274 -43.94 -9.33 -3.08
CA ARG A 274 -42.84 -8.42 -2.73
C ARG A 274 -43.40 -7.18 -2.03
N PRO A 275 -42.95 -6.82 -0.83
CA PRO A 275 -43.30 -5.54 -0.23
C PRO A 275 -42.80 -4.43 -1.16
N ASP A 276 -43.73 -3.51 -1.50
CA ASP A 276 -43.46 -2.33 -2.32
C ASP A 276 -42.27 -1.56 -1.73
N PRO A 277 -41.17 -1.31 -2.50
CA PRO A 277 -40.02 -0.53 -2.04
C PRO A 277 -40.40 0.83 -1.46
N GLY A 278 -41.53 1.43 -1.92
CA GLY A 278 -42.09 2.64 -1.38
C GLY A 278 -42.73 2.53 0.00
N ALA A 279 -43.01 1.32 0.50
CA ALA A 279 -43.60 1.12 1.82
C ALA A 279 -42.61 1.18 2.97
N ARG A 280 -41.34 0.78 2.74
CA ARG A 280 -40.23 0.94 3.72
C ARG A 280 -39.79 2.40 3.87
N GLU A 281 -39.65 3.12 2.76
CA GLU A 281 -39.35 4.54 2.76
C GLU A 281 -40.44 5.39 3.43
N LYS A 282 -41.71 5.05 3.22
CA LYS A 282 -42.86 5.69 3.90
C LYS A 282 -42.92 5.37 5.40
N ALA A 283 -42.53 4.18 5.84
CA ALA A 283 -42.49 3.81 7.25
C ALA A 283 -41.34 4.50 8.01
N GLU A 284 -40.19 4.71 7.37
CA GLU A 284 -39.08 5.47 7.95
C GLU A 284 -39.37 6.98 8.02
N LEU A 285 -39.99 7.54 6.99
CA LEU A 285 -40.41 8.94 6.97
C LEU A 285 -41.54 9.22 7.99
N ALA A 286 -42.38 8.24 8.30
CA ALA A 286 -43.47 8.37 9.31
C ALA A 286 -42.93 8.43 10.76
N ARG A 287 -41.69 7.97 11.03
CA ARG A 287 -41.05 8.06 12.36
C ARG A 287 -40.47 9.43 12.69
N TYR A 288 -40.33 10.31 11.70
CA TYR A 288 -39.75 11.65 11.86
C TYR A 288 -40.69 12.79 11.50
N GLN A 289 -42.01 12.60 11.49
CA GLN A 289 -42.93 13.72 11.24
C GLN A 289 -43.26 14.47 12.54
N PRO A 290 -42.82 15.73 12.68
CA PRO A 290 -43.39 16.60 13.71
C PRO A 290 -44.77 17.07 13.27
N THR A 291 -45.73 16.97 14.17
CA THR A 291 -47.11 17.47 13.97
C THR A 291 -47.12 18.96 13.66
N THR A 292 -47.50 19.34 12.45
CA THR A 292 -47.70 20.75 12.08
C THR A 292 -49.15 21.11 11.90
N LYS A 293 -49.67 21.98 12.75
CA LYS A 293 -50.82 22.86 12.47
C LYS A 293 -50.34 24.08 11.66
N GLY A 294 -51.02 24.39 10.55
CA GLY A 294 -50.84 25.67 9.88
C GLY A 294 -50.73 25.63 8.36
N ARG A 295 -51.81 25.80 7.68
CA ARG A 295 -51.98 25.90 6.22
C ARG A 295 -51.76 27.35 5.77
N GLY A 296 -50.54 27.72 5.40
CA GLY A 296 -50.23 29.05 4.85
C GLY A 296 -48.73 29.09 4.54
N GLY A 297 -48.27 28.80 3.34
CA GLY A 297 -46.86 28.90 2.93
C GLY A 297 -46.28 27.69 2.20
N ALA A 298 -47.10 26.72 1.84
CA ALA A 298 -46.65 25.49 1.16
C ALA A 298 -45.92 25.77 -0.19
N TRP A 299 -46.33 26.79 -0.92
CA TRP A 299 -45.74 27.18 -2.20
C TRP A 299 -44.32 27.74 -2.08
N VAL A 300 -44.06 28.51 -1.01
CA VAL A 300 -42.70 29.06 -0.75
C VAL A 300 -41.73 27.93 -0.41
N LYS A 301 -42.18 26.92 0.34
CA LYS A 301 -41.37 25.78 0.69
C LYS A 301 -41.07 24.87 -0.52
N VAL A 302 -41.99 24.71 -1.46
CA VAL A 302 -41.83 23.94 -2.69
C VAL A 302 -40.85 24.68 -3.63
N ILE A 303 -40.98 25.99 -3.77
CA ILE A 303 -40.03 26.79 -4.57
C ILE A 303 -38.63 26.76 -3.93
N LEU A 304 -38.51 26.93 -2.61
CA LEU A 304 -37.24 26.85 -1.92
C LEU A 304 -36.62 25.46 -2.01
N GLY A 305 -37.46 24.40 -1.92
CA GLY A 305 -37.05 23.00 -2.03
C GLY A 305 -36.57 22.57 -3.42
N ILE A 306 -36.95 23.28 -4.49
CA ILE A 306 -36.50 23.02 -5.85
C ILE A 306 -35.36 23.98 -6.26
N VAL A 307 -35.50 25.26 -5.95
CA VAL A 307 -34.53 26.28 -6.38
C VAL A 307 -33.21 26.18 -5.59
N LEU A 308 -33.27 25.87 -4.29
CA LEU A 308 -32.05 25.74 -3.48
C LEU A 308 -31.15 24.58 -3.93
N PRO A 309 -31.65 23.33 -4.16
CA PRO A 309 -30.83 22.27 -4.73
C PRO A 309 -30.29 22.58 -6.11
N VAL A 310 -31.08 23.22 -6.99
CA VAL A 310 -30.62 23.64 -8.32
C VAL A 310 -29.51 24.67 -8.23
N LEU A 311 -29.60 25.64 -7.33
CA LEU A 311 -28.53 26.63 -7.08
C LEU A 311 -27.29 25.99 -6.46
N VAL A 312 -27.44 25.06 -5.51
CA VAL A 312 -26.32 24.36 -4.89
C VAL A 312 -25.62 23.44 -5.90
N ILE A 313 -26.39 22.68 -6.68
CA ILE A 313 -25.82 21.82 -7.73
C ILE A 313 -25.19 22.66 -8.84
N GLY A 314 -25.88 23.70 -9.30
CA GLY A 314 -25.36 24.61 -10.34
C GLY A 314 -24.11 25.37 -9.87
N GLY A 315 -24.12 25.89 -8.63
CA GLY A 315 -22.98 26.53 -8.01
C GLY A 315 -21.82 25.56 -7.76
N GLY A 316 -22.13 24.32 -7.34
CA GLY A 316 -21.14 23.26 -7.19
C GLY A 316 -20.51 22.85 -8.52
N LEU A 317 -21.31 22.67 -9.56
CA LEU A 317 -20.82 22.37 -10.92
C LEU A 317 -19.99 23.53 -11.49
N PHE A 318 -20.41 24.77 -11.28
CA PHE A 318 -19.66 25.94 -11.71
C PHE A 318 -18.32 26.08 -10.97
N GLY A 319 -18.32 25.89 -9.65
CA GLY A 319 -17.10 25.89 -8.85
C GLY A 319 -16.17 24.73 -9.21
N TRP A 320 -16.73 23.53 -9.44
CA TRP A 320 -15.97 22.39 -9.92
C TRP A 320 -15.38 22.63 -11.31
N TYR A 321 -16.15 23.18 -12.24
CA TYR A 321 -15.65 23.55 -13.57
C TYR A 321 -14.52 24.59 -13.48
N GLY A 322 -14.66 25.60 -12.60
CA GLY A 322 -13.59 26.57 -12.33
C GLY A 322 -12.33 25.91 -11.78
N TYR A 323 -12.48 24.96 -10.87
CA TYR A 323 -11.36 24.18 -10.32
C TYR A 323 -10.68 23.32 -11.40
N VAL A 324 -11.44 22.64 -12.25
CA VAL A 324 -10.89 21.84 -13.37
C VAL A 324 -10.05 22.72 -14.30
N GLN A 325 -10.47 23.96 -14.55
CA GLN A 325 -9.75 24.91 -15.39
C GLN A 325 -8.44 25.44 -14.76
N THR A 326 -8.15 25.14 -13.51
CA THR A 326 -6.86 25.46 -12.87
C THR A 326 -5.81 24.34 -13.03
N LYS A 327 -6.20 23.19 -13.55
CA LYS A 327 -5.32 22.04 -13.70
C LYS A 327 -4.68 22.00 -15.08
N TYR A 328 -3.47 21.46 -15.16
CA TYR A 328 -2.70 21.32 -16.39
C TYR A 328 -2.15 19.88 -16.47
N TYR A 329 -1.99 19.39 -17.69
CA TYR A 329 -1.29 18.13 -17.95
C TYR A 329 -0.60 18.15 -19.31
N VAL A 330 0.44 17.33 -19.44
CA VAL A 330 1.15 17.07 -20.70
C VAL A 330 0.67 15.74 -21.24
N GLY A 331 0.17 15.71 -22.46
CA GLY A 331 -0.39 14.53 -23.10
C GLY A 331 -0.07 14.45 -24.59
N ALA A 332 -0.54 13.38 -25.23
CA ALA A 332 -0.39 13.18 -26.68
C ALA A 332 -1.59 13.76 -27.43
N ASN A 333 -1.31 14.50 -28.49
CA ASN A 333 -2.29 14.91 -29.49
C ASN A 333 -1.73 14.58 -30.90
N ASP A 334 -2.32 13.62 -31.61
CA ASP A 334 -1.86 13.16 -32.93
C ASP A 334 -0.34 12.87 -32.99
N ASP A 335 0.19 12.12 -32.01
CA ASP A 335 1.62 11.78 -31.82
C ASP A 335 2.52 12.99 -31.48
N LEU A 336 1.97 14.15 -31.15
CA LEU A 336 2.74 15.32 -30.67
C LEU A 336 2.53 15.54 -29.18
N VAL A 337 3.61 15.91 -28.49
CA VAL A 337 3.54 16.33 -27.07
C VAL A 337 2.81 17.66 -26.99
N THR A 338 1.71 17.69 -26.23
CA THR A 338 0.82 18.84 -26.14
C THR A 338 0.49 19.14 -24.68
N VAL A 339 0.51 20.41 -24.32
CA VAL A 339 0.05 20.89 -22.99
C VAL A 339 -1.44 21.14 -23.08
N PHE A 340 -2.18 20.55 -22.14
CA PHE A 340 -3.62 20.72 -22.00
C PHE A 340 -3.95 21.44 -20.69
N ARG A 341 -5.05 22.18 -20.72
CA ARG A 341 -5.69 22.76 -19.54
C ARG A 341 -6.96 21.98 -19.26
N GLY A 342 -7.13 21.51 -18.01
CA GLY A 342 -8.26 20.70 -17.60
C GLY A 342 -7.82 19.33 -17.08
N LEU A 343 -8.74 18.37 -17.10
CA LEU A 343 -8.50 16.97 -16.72
C LEU A 343 -8.37 16.08 -17.96
N PRO A 344 -7.52 15.05 -17.92
CA PRO A 344 -7.34 14.13 -19.05
C PRO A 344 -8.57 13.25 -19.32
N ASP A 345 -9.47 13.09 -18.32
CA ASP A 345 -10.62 12.22 -18.40
C ASP A 345 -11.81 12.84 -19.16
N THR A 346 -12.60 11.98 -19.80
CA THR A 346 -13.88 12.35 -20.40
C THR A 346 -15.00 12.02 -19.41
N VAL A 347 -15.80 13.01 -19.03
CA VAL A 347 -16.98 12.81 -18.17
C VAL A 347 -18.24 12.89 -19.01
N LEU A 348 -19.05 11.84 -19.01
CA LEU A 348 -20.29 11.72 -19.81
C LEU A 348 -20.10 12.00 -21.32
N GLY A 349 -18.94 11.62 -21.87
CA GLY A 349 -18.63 11.83 -23.28
C GLY A 349 -18.15 13.24 -23.64
N VAL A 350 -18.03 14.15 -22.67
CA VAL A 350 -17.52 15.51 -22.85
C VAL A 350 -16.06 15.56 -22.45
N ARG A 351 -15.18 16.05 -23.33
CA ARG A 351 -13.77 16.31 -23.00
C ARG A 351 -13.69 17.56 -22.13
N LEU A 352 -13.07 17.41 -20.95
CA LEU A 352 -12.89 18.50 -19.99
C LEU A 352 -11.53 19.20 -20.12
N SER A 353 -10.84 18.97 -21.21
CA SER A 353 -9.53 19.56 -21.49
C SER A 353 -9.49 20.27 -22.83
N THR A 354 -8.72 21.35 -22.87
CA THR A 354 -8.43 22.12 -24.08
C THR A 354 -6.92 22.17 -24.31
N PRO A 355 -6.42 21.93 -25.54
CA PRO A 355 -5.01 22.11 -25.85
C PRO A 355 -4.64 23.58 -25.78
N ILE A 356 -3.52 23.91 -25.11
CA ILE A 356 -3.01 25.29 -24.99
C ILE A 356 -1.80 25.46 -25.90
N GLU A 357 -0.87 24.49 -25.87
CA GLU A 357 0.39 24.59 -26.58
C GLU A 357 0.77 23.22 -27.16
N VAL A 358 1.05 23.20 -28.46
CA VAL A 358 1.47 21.99 -29.18
C VAL A 358 2.95 22.11 -29.48
N HIS A 359 3.73 21.15 -29.00
CA HIS A 359 5.18 21.10 -29.23
C HIS A 359 5.50 20.18 -30.41
N ASN A 360 6.56 20.52 -31.17
CA ASN A 360 7.00 19.72 -32.33
C ASN A 360 7.75 18.41 -31.93
N THR A 361 7.66 18.00 -30.67
CA THR A 361 8.27 16.76 -30.18
C THR A 361 7.30 15.61 -30.40
N LYS A 362 7.71 14.60 -31.19
CA LYS A 362 6.87 13.41 -31.41
C LYS A 362 6.96 12.47 -30.21
N VAL A 363 5.83 11.93 -29.82
CA VAL A 363 5.77 10.92 -28.74
C VAL A 363 6.54 9.66 -29.14
N SER A 364 6.52 9.29 -30.43
CA SER A 364 7.29 8.18 -30.99
C SER A 364 8.82 8.35 -30.92
N ASP A 365 9.31 9.57 -30.71
CA ASP A 365 10.75 9.84 -30.53
C ASP A 365 11.23 9.77 -29.10
N LEU A 366 10.32 9.62 -28.14
CA LEU A 366 10.65 9.46 -26.73
C LEU A 366 11.06 8.01 -26.39
N PRO A 367 11.78 7.77 -25.28
CA PRO A 367 11.95 6.44 -24.70
C PRO A 367 10.60 5.79 -24.39
N LEU A 368 10.49 4.45 -24.53
CA LEU A 368 9.22 3.70 -24.37
C LEU A 368 8.47 4.05 -23.09
N PHE A 369 9.16 4.16 -21.98
CA PHE A 369 8.58 4.54 -20.70
C PHE A 369 7.88 5.92 -20.73
N TYR A 370 8.47 6.91 -21.39
CA TYR A 370 7.89 8.25 -21.51
C TYR A 370 6.78 8.32 -22.54
N GLN A 371 6.79 7.46 -23.58
CA GLN A 371 5.68 7.36 -24.52
C GLN A 371 4.39 6.98 -23.79
N ASP A 372 4.44 5.95 -22.93
CA ASP A 372 3.29 5.51 -22.16
C ASP A 372 2.83 6.56 -21.16
N LYS A 373 3.78 7.22 -20.47
CA LYS A 373 3.44 8.32 -19.56
C LYS A 373 2.76 9.50 -20.25
N VAL A 374 3.23 9.90 -21.42
CA VAL A 374 2.62 11.01 -22.16
C VAL A 374 1.24 10.59 -22.71
N ARG A 375 1.06 9.33 -23.11
CA ARG A 375 -0.26 8.81 -23.54
C ARG A 375 -1.25 8.70 -22.38
N SER A 376 -0.77 8.38 -21.18
CA SER A 376 -1.59 8.32 -19.96
C SER A 376 -1.81 9.68 -19.30
N ALA A 377 -1.23 10.76 -19.81
CA ALA A 377 -1.26 12.13 -19.32
C ALA A 377 -0.42 12.37 -18.05
N ILE A 378 0.55 13.27 -18.15
CA ILE A 378 1.40 13.71 -17.03
C ILE A 378 0.75 14.94 -16.40
N VAL A 379 0.14 14.78 -15.24
CA VAL A 379 -0.47 15.89 -14.50
C VAL A 379 0.61 16.76 -13.87
N VAL A 380 0.48 18.08 -14.04
CA VAL A 380 1.44 19.07 -13.54
C VAL A 380 0.73 20.15 -12.73
N PRO A 381 1.39 20.75 -11.72
CA PRO A 381 0.74 21.71 -10.82
C PRO A 381 0.36 23.03 -11.51
N ASP A 382 1.16 23.49 -12.45
CA ASP A 382 0.98 24.78 -13.13
C ASP A 382 1.58 24.78 -14.55
N LEU A 383 1.40 25.89 -15.25
CA LEU A 383 1.88 26.07 -16.63
C LEU A 383 3.41 26.10 -16.72
N GLN A 384 4.11 26.55 -15.67
CA GLN A 384 5.56 26.60 -15.63
C GLN A 384 6.15 25.19 -15.50
N ALA A 385 5.55 24.35 -14.66
CA ALA A 385 5.89 22.95 -14.56
C ALA A 385 5.61 22.19 -15.87
N ALA A 386 4.52 22.53 -16.57
CA ALA A 386 4.23 21.98 -17.91
C ALA A 386 5.33 22.32 -18.91
N ALA A 387 5.77 23.58 -18.94
CA ALA A 387 6.85 24.03 -19.82
C ALA A 387 8.18 23.32 -19.49
N THR A 388 8.50 23.13 -18.21
CA THR A 388 9.69 22.39 -17.80
C THR A 388 9.62 20.92 -18.24
N THR A 389 8.48 20.27 -18.02
CA THR A 389 8.26 18.87 -18.43
C THR A 389 8.36 18.70 -19.96
N THR A 390 7.78 19.60 -20.74
CA THR A 390 7.87 19.54 -22.20
C THR A 390 9.29 19.76 -22.71
N GLU A 391 10.06 20.62 -22.06
CA GLU A 391 11.47 20.84 -22.39
C GLU A 391 12.33 19.61 -22.07
N GLU A 392 12.09 18.95 -20.91
CA GLU A 392 12.73 17.68 -20.56
C GLU A 392 12.43 16.58 -21.59
N LEU A 393 11.15 16.44 -21.96
CA LEU A 393 10.75 15.49 -23.00
C LEU A 393 11.39 15.80 -24.35
N ARG A 394 11.55 17.08 -24.71
CA ARG A 394 12.25 17.50 -25.92
C ARG A 394 13.71 17.07 -25.93
N VAL A 395 14.41 17.26 -24.81
CA VAL A 395 15.81 16.83 -24.66
C VAL A 395 15.95 15.31 -24.76
N LEU A 396 15.03 14.56 -24.14
CA LEU A 396 15.00 13.10 -24.21
C LEU A 396 14.76 12.60 -25.64
N ALA A 397 13.81 13.21 -26.36
CA ALA A 397 13.53 12.88 -27.76
C ALA A 397 14.75 13.12 -28.65
N GLN A 398 15.46 14.24 -28.47
CA GLN A 398 16.68 14.54 -29.23
C GLN A 398 17.78 13.51 -28.97
N ARG A 399 17.94 13.06 -27.71
CA ARG A 399 18.90 11.99 -27.39
C ARG A 399 18.54 10.68 -28.08
N CYS A 400 17.26 10.29 -28.08
CA CYS A 400 16.80 9.08 -28.74
C CYS A 400 16.98 9.15 -30.26
N ILE A 401 16.70 10.28 -30.90
CA ILE A 401 16.95 10.50 -32.33
C ILE A 401 18.44 10.31 -32.64
N ALA A 402 19.31 10.98 -31.88
CA ALA A 402 20.76 10.89 -32.07
C ALA A 402 21.29 9.45 -31.88
N GLN A 403 20.76 8.70 -30.91
CA GLN A 403 21.14 7.30 -30.72
C GLN A 403 20.69 6.39 -31.87
N ARG A 404 19.46 6.59 -32.40
CA ARG A 404 18.97 5.87 -33.58
C ARG A 404 19.80 6.15 -34.82
N GLU A 405 20.17 7.41 -35.05
CA GLU A 405 21.06 7.82 -36.14
C GLU A 405 22.46 7.24 -36.02
N ALA A 406 23.03 7.23 -34.80
CA ALA A 406 24.32 6.62 -34.54
C ALA A 406 24.29 5.09 -34.76
N ARG A 407 23.23 4.40 -34.34
CA ARG A 407 23.04 2.97 -34.63
C ARG A 407 22.88 2.70 -36.13
N ALA A 408 22.10 3.52 -36.84
CA ALA A 408 21.93 3.38 -38.29
C ALA A 408 23.25 3.58 -39.06
N THR A 409 24.08 4.54 -38.60
CA THR A 409 25.38 4.82 -39.21
C THR A 409 26.40 3.70 -38.93
N ALA A 410 26.36 3.11 -37.70
CA ALA A 410 27.21 1.98 -37.33
C ALA A 410 26.86 0.69 -38.10
N THR A 411 25.58 0.51 -38.47
CA THR A 411 25.10 -0.65 -39.26
C THR A 411 25.46 -0.51 -40.74
N ALA A 412 25.74 0.74 -41.25
CA ALA A 412 26.08 1.04 -42.63
C ALA A 412 27.62 0.98 -42.94
N ALA A 413 28.47 0.66 -41.93
CA ALA A 413 29.90 0.50 -42.14
C ALA A 413 30.17 -0.81 -42.89
N PRO A 414 30.95 -0.81 -44.00
CA PRO A 414 31.17 -2.01 -44.78
C PRO A 414 32.04 -3.01 -44.04
N THR A 415 31.58 -4.26 -44.06
CA THR A 415 32.31 -5.45 -43.61
C THR A 415 33.65 -5.55 -44.35
N PRO A 416 34.81 -5.66 -43.68
CA PRO A 416 36.07 -6.01 -44.38
C PRO A 416 36.02 -7.50 -44.71
N SER A 417 36.20 -7.78 -46.00
CA SER A 417 36.37 -9.13 -46.54
C SER A 417 37.58 -9.83 -46.03
N ASP A 418 37.41 -11.11 -45.85
CA ASP A 418 38.41 -12.16 -45.57
C ASP A 418 39.68 -12.06 -46.37
N SER A 419 40.81 -12.37 -45.72
CA SER A 419 41.75 -13.32 -46.23
C SER A 419 42.84 -13.72 -45.24
N ALA A 420 43.02 -15.04 -45.14
CA ALA A 420 44.21 -15.78 -44.80
C ALA A 420 44.47 -16.18 -43.34
N SER A 421 44.10 -17.41 -43.07
CA SER A 421 44.80 -18.36 -42.17
C SER A 421 46.24 -18.60 -42.64
N PRO A 422 47.26 -18.90 -41.77
CA PRO A 422 47.45 -20.31 -41.38
C PRO A 422 47.88 -20.52 -39.91
N SER A 423 47.45 -21.66 -39.39
CA SER A 423 48.08 -22.44 -38.31
C SER A 423 49.36 -23.12 -38.79
N PRO A 424 50.15 -23.86 -37.99
CA PRO A 424 50.18 -24.07 -36.54
C PRO A 424 51.63 -24.18 -35.95
N SER A 425 51.71 -24.40 -34.64
CA SER A 425 52.68 -25.34 -34.01
C SER A 425 53.39 -24.87 -32.74
N THR A 426 53.12 -25.68 -31.74
CA THR A 426 54.02 -26.36 -30.76
C THR A 426 54.60 -25.62 -29.56
N SER A 427 54.17 -26.16 -28.41
CA SER A 427 54.93 -26.69 -27.27
C SER A 427 55.96 -25.83 -26.53
N ALA A 428 55.79 -25.69 -25.25
CA ALA A 428 56.56 -26.33 -24.18
C ALA A 428 56.40 -25.58 -22.85
N THR A 429 55.86 -26.23 -21.86
CA THR A 429 56.41 -26.67 -20.56
C THR A 429 57.49 -25.79 -19.90
N ALA A 430 57.22 -25.29 -18.70
CA ALA A 430 57.90 -25.61 -17.44
C ALA A 430 57.68 -24.55 -16.34
N THR A 431 57.08 -25.01 -15.26
CA THR A 431 57.55 -25.07 -13.85
C THR A 431 58.30 -23.90 -13.23
N GLY A 432 57.81 -23.50 -12.02
CA GLY A 432 58.68 -23.00 -10.96
C GLY A 432 58.08 -21.93 -10.04
N LYS A 433 57.42 -22.33 -8.98
CA LYS A 433 57.76 -22.28 -7.55
C LYS A 433 57.95 -20.89 -6.85
N ALA A 434 57.11 -20.68 -5.83
CA ALA A 434 57.34 -20.21 -4.45
C ALA A 434 57.55 -18.72 -4.15
N GLY A 435 56.69 -18.16 -3.36
CA GLY A 435 56.56 -17.10 -2.38
C GLY A 435 57.83 -16.59 -1.65
N PRO A 436 57.81 -15.76 -0.63
CA PRO A 436 56.71 -15.34 0.26
C PRO A 436 56.64 -13.78 0.56
N THR A 437 55.64 -13.39 1.32
CA THR A 437 55.42 -12.13 2.08
C THR A 437 56.65 -11.65 2.89
N PRO A 438 56.79 -10.33 3.32
CA PRO A 438 55.87 -9.73 4.29
C PRO A 438 55.71 -8.19 4.27
N SER A 439 54.59 -7.76 4.90
CA SER A 439 54.42 -6.68 5.91
C SER A 439 55.08 -5.34 5.75
N THR A 440 54.30 -4.24 5.78
CA THR A 440 54.31 -3.17 6.82
C THR A 440 53.41 -2.02 6.46
N SER A 441 52.50 -1.67 7.40
CA SER A 441 51.89 -0.33 7.53
C SER A 441 52.88 0.72 7.97
N PRO A 442 52.67 2.03 7.71
CA PRO A 442 51.94 2.87 8.67
C PRO A 442 51.06 3.98 8.08
N SER A 443 50.03 4.38 8.83
CA SER A 443 49.33 5.69 8.84
C SER A 443 50.21 6.73 9.59
N PRO A 444 49.84 8.04 9.75
CA PRO A 444 48.83 8.89 9.09
C PRO A 444 49.39 10.28 8.66
N THR A 445 48.66 11.10 7.90
CA THR A 445 48.75 12.58 7.96
C THR A 445 47.47 13.27 7.42
N VAL A 446 47.14 14.35 8.08
CA VAL A 446 45.92 15.16 8.09
C VAL A 446 45.89 16.21 6.96
N SER A 447 44.71 16.37 6.32
CA SER A 447 44.06 17.56 5.69
C SER A 447 44.79 18.41 4.65
N PRO A 448 44.15 19.07 3.67
CA PRO A 448 42.98 19.91 3.87
C PRO A 448 41.86 19.75 2.82
N THR A 449 40.68 20.25 3.17
CA THR A 449 39.44 20.37 2.41
C THR A 449 39.62 21.11 1.08
N PRO A 450 39.05 20.65 -0.03
CA PRO A 450 38.65 21.53 -1.10
C PRO A 450 37.11 21.58 -1.24
N SER A 451 36.66 22.80 -1.48
CA SER A 451 35.29 23.21 -1.87
C SER A 451 34.68 22.29 -2.93
N VAL A 452 33.51 21.82 -2.66
CA VAL A 452 32.70 21.03 -3.60
C VAL A 452 31.88 21.97 -4.46
N THR A 453 32.22 22.04 -5.74
CA THR A 453 31.34 22.45 -6.82
C THR A 453 30.42 21.27 -7.14
N PRO A 454 29.11 21.43 -7.32
CA PRO A 454 28.24 20.30 -7.64
C PRO A 454 28.45 19.89 -9.10
N SER A 455 29.09 18.74 -9.33
CA SER A 455 29.05 18.03 -10.59
C SER A 455 27.81 17.14 -10.60
N ALA A 456 26.92 17.43 -11.55
CA ALA A 456 25.84 16.57 -11.92
C ALA A 456 26.41 15.33 -12.64
N ASP A 457 26.42 14.19 -11.95
CA ASP A 457 26.51 12.86 -12.57
C ASP A 457 25.66 11.89 -11.74
N THR A 458 24.39 11.85 -12.09
CA THR A 458 23.49 10.77 -11.72
C THR A 458 23.69 9.63 -12.73
N PRO A 459 23.95 8.39 -12.33
CA PRO A 459 23.98 7.26 -13.26
C PRO A 459 22.57 7.02 -13.78
N GLN A 460 22.33 7.40 -15.04
CA GLN A 460 21.10 7.09 -15.75
C GLN A 460 21.09 5.61 -16.14
N ALA A 461 19.99 4.91 -15.77
CA ALA A 461 19.66 3.63 -16.32
C ALA A 461 19.59 3.71 -17.86
N PRO A 462 19.93 2.64 -18.60
CA PRO A 462 19.84 2.65 -20.05
C PRO A 462 18.39 2.81 -20.48
N GLU A 463 18.06 4.00 -20.96
CA GLU A 463 16.74 4.28 -21.56
C GLU A 463 16.74 3.61 -22.93
N ASP A 464 15.87 2.60 -23.09
CA ASP A 464 15.61 1.97 -24.39
C ASP A 464 14.91 2.98 -25.32
N CYS A 465 15.65 3.48 -26.27
CA CYS A 465 15.14 4.29 -27.36
C CYS A 465 14.69 3.40 -28.55
#